data_392a0aded9276c1c2a7c09e43ec069d1
#
_entry.id   392a0aded9276c1c2a7c09e43ec069d1
#
_cell.length_a   1.000
_cell.length_b   1.000
_cell.length_c   1.000
_cell.angle_alpha   90.00
_cell.angle_beta   90.00
_cell.angle_gamma   90.00
#
_symmetry.space_group_name_H-M   'P 1'
#
loop_
_entity.id
_entity.type
_entity.pdbx_description
1 polymer ?
#
loop_
_entity_poly.entity_id
_entity_poly.type
_entity_poly.pdbx_seq_one_letter_code
_entity_poly.pdbx_strand_id
1 'polypeptide(L)'
;MKPITPLAAYIKQPLLALPISLLLVACGNGSNVAGSDNSGQNPTPTIAPSQPDPAPTSAPVLSYGRLAVAEADQTNVRLLDLDSGNIAADISLQNPASALYRSPQSGYVVAIQRNQDKVEFIDSGLLASQPEAPSLHSFSIEQAKPTHFDLSSTAASLFFDGDQGAGINAGFQVLTDSSIKQAKALASHDFTQAMHGTAQLRGEFALTTFRSDVATTSLPDQVVVMHQHNDHYHEEKTITESCPGLHGSMQGIHWTVFGCEDGVLAIKQVGEEFSAIKIPNIATMVDTRIGTLKGSHKHDKFLGLTRTQQAFLVDPENNLMTEILWRDQPETTFLAYGVDHHQAHFLMLDSKGYLGVYEIEEDFKRVAYIKVLDSVPNLNSGQKFNITSSGSQAHVYISDPVNNNLLTVDLTSEAVIKQLALAFSPAHIAWVGIEKEPAAHQH
;
A
#
# COMPACT_ATOMS: atom_id res chain seq x y z
N MET A 1 -38.93 30.43 -36.49
CA MET A 1 -39.76 29.25 -36.77
C MET A 1 -38.99 28.03 -36.27
N LYS A 2 -39.46 27.44 -35.17
CA LYS A 2 -39.04 26.11 -34.67
C LYS A 2 -39.71 24.99 -35.48
N PRO A 3 -39.16 23.80 -35.51
CA PRO A 3 -39.92 22.66 -35.02
C PRO A 3 -39.11 21.74 -34.08
N ILE A 4 -39.70 21.32 -33.18
CA ILE A 4 -40.20 20.35 -32.20
C ILE A 4 -39.70 18.91 -32.50
N THR A 5 -39.05 18.38 -31.46
CA THR A 5 -38.65 16.99 -31.21
C THR A 5 -39.81 15.98 -31.17
N PRO A 6 -39.57 14.70 -31.31
CA PRO A 6 -40.37 13.76 -30.52
C PRO A 6 -39.51 12.86 -29.59
N LEU A 7 -40.10 12.68 -28.41
CA LEU A 7 -39.83 11.72 -27.32
C LEU A 7 -39.77 10.29 -27.87
N ALA A 8 -38.75 9.54 -27.43
CA ALA A 8 -38.72 8.10 -27.60
C ALA A 8 -38.94 7.40 -26.24
N ALA A 9 -39.79 6.41 -26.29
CA ALA A 9 -40.42 5.74 -25.18
C ALA A 9 -39.51 4.77 -24.44
N TYR A 10 -39.68 4.73 -23.11
CA TYR A 10 -39.17 3.69 -22.22
C TYR A 10 -39.89 2.36 -22.47
N ILE A 11 -39.16 1.30 -22.77
CA ILE A 11 -39.66 -0.07 -22.76
C ILE A 11 -39.24 -0.73 -21.44
N LYS A 12 -40.26 -1.02 -20.63
CA LYS A 12 -40.12 -1.88 -19.43
C LYS A 12 -40.12 -3.35 -19.88
N GLN A 13 -39.07 -4.08 -19.47
CA GLN A 13 -39.08 -5.55 -19.55
C GLN A 13 -39.54 -6.15 -18.21
N PRO A 14 -40.30 -7.26 -18.24
CA PRO A 14 -40.84 -7.88 -17.04
C PRO A 14 -39.83 -8.87 -16.41
N LEU A 15 -39.81 -8.89 -15.07
CA LEU A 15 -39.16 -9.92 -14.27
C LEU A 15 -39.77 -11.29 -14.51
N LEU A 16 -38.93 -12.26 -14.85
CA LEU A 16 -39.24 -13.68 -14.76
C LEU A 16 -38.88 -14.19 -13.38
N ALA A 17 -39.88 -14.65 -12.63
CA ALA A 17 -39.70 -15.39 -11.38
C ALA A 17 -39.56 -16.89 -11.68
N LEU A 18 -38.47 -17.51 -11.18
CA LEU A 18 -38.32 -18.97 -11.15
C LEU A 18 -38.76 -19.54 -9.80
N PRO A 19 -39.48 -20.67 -9.75
CA PRO A 19 -39.90 -21.28 -8.52
C PRO A 19 -38.79 -22.15 -7.93
N ILE A 20 -38.63 -22.06 -6.60
CA ILE A 20 -37.77 -22.93 -5.77
C ILE A 20 -38.56 -24.21 -5.49
N SER A 21 -38.02 -25.36 -5.93
CA SER A 21 -38.56 -26.67 -5.58
C SER A 21 -37.87 -27.20 -4.33
N LEU A 22 -38.60 -27.31 -3.23
CA LEU A 22 -38.23 -28.05 -2.02
C LEU A 22 -38.37 -29.55 -2.28
N LEU A 23 -37.31 -30.31 -2.12
CA LEU A 23 -37.35 -31.78 -2.00
C LEU A 23 -37.24 -32.17 -0.53
N LEU A 24 -38.37 -32.65 0.01
CA LEU A 24 -38.47 -33.36 1.25
C LEU A 24 -38.17 -34.86 0.99
N VAL A 25 -37.19 -35.41 1.67
CA VAL A 25 -37.01 -36.90 1.72
C VAL A 25 -37.45 -37.36 3.10
N ALA A 26 -38.47 -38.19 3.06
CA ALA A 26 -39.11 -38.80 4.22
C ALA A 26 -38.38 -40.08 4.67
N CYS A 27 -38.42 -40.31 5.97
CA CYS A 27 -38.01 -41.53 6.67
C CYS A 27 -38.82 -42.74 6.23
N GLY A 28 -38.16 -43.88 6.04
CA GLY A 28 -38.78 -45.18 5.91
C GLY A 28 -38.46 -46.07 7.11
N ASN A 29 -39.50 -46.48 7.81
CA ASN A 29 -39.51 -47.41 8.90
C ASN A 29 -39.80 -48.83 8.37
N GLY A 30 -39.16 -49.86 8.89
CA GLY A 30 -39.48 -51.27 8.55
C GLY A 30 -38.90 -52.21 9.62
N SER A 31 -39.58 -52.64 10.44
CA SER A 31 -40.45 -53.76 10.86
C SER A 31 -39.69 -54.97 11.42
N ASN A 32 -40.04 -55.27 12.63
CA ASN A 32 -39.99 -56.46 13.46
C ASN A 32 -39.84 -57.83 12.84
N VAL A 33 -39.05 -58.71 13.50
CA VAL A 33 -39.39 -60.12 13.71
C VAL A 33 -38.98 -60.51 15.14
N ALA A 34 -39.91 -61.19 15.81
CA ALA A 34 -39.81 -61.69 17.17
C ALA A 34 -39.17 -63.10 17.22
N GLY A 35 -38.60 -63.45 18.36
CA GLY A 35 -38.27 -64.86 18.66
C GLY A 35 -37.44 -65.06 19.93
N SER A 36 -38.17 -65.42 21.02
CA SER A 36 -37.95 -66.30 22.17
C SER A 36 -36.68 -66.25 23.03
N ASP A 37 -37.00 -66.04 24.29
CA ASP A 37 -36.41 -66.41 25.59
C ASP A 37 -35.09 -67.20 25.61
N ASN A 38 -34.13 -66.79 26.39
CA ASN A 38 -33.60 -67.56 27.49
C ASN A 38 -32.89 -66.77 28.55
N SER A 39 -33.21 -67.14 29.80
CA SER A 39 -32.71 -66.54 31.05
C SER A 39 -31.23 -66.81 31.28
N GLY A 40 -30.50 -65.73 31.64
CA GLY A 40 -29.15 -65.78 32.16
C GLY A 40 -28.73 -64.44 32.73
N GLN A 41 -28.81 -64.32 34.06
CA GLN A 41 -28.30 -63.13 34.77
C GLN A 41 -26.79 -63.00 34.59
N ASN A 42 -26.37 -61.90 34.00
CA ASN A 42 -24.97 -61.48 34.01
C ASN A 42 -24.94 -60.02 34.54
N PRO A 43 -23.95 -59.61 35.36
CA PRO A 43 -23.94 -58.30 35.99
C PRO A 43 -23.74 -57.21 34.95
N THR A 44 -24.55 -56.14 35.09
CA THR A 44 -24.49 -54.94 34.29
C THR A 44 -23.10 -54.28 34.35
N PRO A 45 -22.40 -54.07 33.23
CA PRO A 45 -21.21 -53.26 33.25
C PRO A 45 -21.60 -51.79 33.53
N THR A 46 -21.05 -51.19 34.55
CA THR A 46 -21.16 -49.76 34.85
C THR A 46 -20.43 -49.04 33.72
N ILE A 47 -21.16 -48.36 32.85
CA ILE A 47 -20.59 -47.48 31.83
C ILE A 47 -20.08 -46.24 32.59
N ALA A 48 -18.76 -46.09 32.61
CA ALA A 48 -18.13 -44.82 33.05
C ALA A 48 -18.65 -43.69 32.14
N PRO A 49 -18.97 -42.48 32.68
CA PRO A 49 -19.35 -41.35 31.86
C PRO A 49 -18.25 -41.09 30.80
N SER A 50 -18.59 -41.15 29.54
CA SER A 50 -17.70 -40.76 28.43
C SER A 50 -17.33 -39.31 28.64
N GLN A 51 -16.02 -39.07 28.74
CA GLN A 51 -15.46 -37.74 28.75
C GLN A 51 -15.91 -37.04 27.45
N PRO A 52 -16.46 -35.81 27.51
CA PRO A 52 -16.85 -35.10 26.31
C PRO A 52 -15.62 -34.95 25.41
N ASP A 53 -15.77 -35.27 24.14
CA ASP A 53 -14.75 -35.01 23.13
C ASP A 53 -14.27 -33.56 23.25
N PRO A 54 -12.95 -33.33 23.19
CA PRO A 54 -12.46 -31.96 23.15
C PRO A 54 -13.10 -31.28 21.94
N ALA A 55 -13.74 -30.11 22.20
CA ALA A 55 -14.30 -29.29 21.13
C ALA A 55 -13.22 -29.10 20.05
N PRO A 56 -13.57 -29.19 18.76
CA PRO A 56 -12.59 -28.94 17.70
C PRO A 56 -12.02 -27.55 17.92
N THR A 57 -10.73 -27.46 18.23
CA THR A 57 -9.99 -26.21 18.24
C THR A 57 -10.05 -25.69 16.81
N SER A 58 -10.91 -24.69 16.57
CA SER A 58 -10.89 -23.94 15.33
C SER A 58 -9.47 -23.41 15.16
N ALA A 59 -8.84 -23.68 14.01
CA ALA A 59 -7.56 -23.08 13.68
C ALA A 59 -7.67 -21.55 13.87
N PRO A 60 -6.68 -20.88 14.49
CA PRO A 60 -6.74 -19.45 14.68
C PRO A 60 -6.89 -18.77 13.33
N VAL A 61 -7.98 -18.04 13.15
CA VAL A 61 -8.19 -17.20 11.96
C VAL A 61 -7.31 -15.98 12.16
N LEU A 62 -6.19 -15.89 11.45
CA LEU A 62 -5.35 -14.70 11.45
C LEU A 62 -6.13 -13.54 10.82
N SER A 63 -6.72 -12.69 11.66
CA SER A 63 -7.64 -11.64 11.23
C SER A 63 -6.99 -10.28 11.11
N TYR A 64 -5.86 -10.05 11.82
CA TYR A 64 -5.17 -8.76 11.88
C TYR A 64 -3.95 -8.68 10.93
N GLY A 65 -3.48 -9.80 10.41
CA GLY A 65 -2.31 -9.86 9.54
C GLY A 65 -0.99 -9.91 10.31
N ARG A 66 0.08 -9.54 9.63
CA ARG A 66 1.45 -9.52 10.15
C ARG A 66 2.11 -8.17 9.91
N LEU A 67 2.93 -7.73 10.86
CA LEU A 67 3.74 -6.55 10.72
C LEU A 67 5.21 -6.96 10.55
N ALA A 68 5.78 -6.66 9.38
CA ALA A 68 7.21 -6.79 9.15
C ALA A 68 7.93 -5.59 9.77
N VAL A 69 8.99 -5.85 10.52
CA VAL A 69 9.80 -4.85 11.21
C VAL A 69 11.27 -5.13 10.91
N ALA A 70 11.92 -4.25 10.15
CA ALA A 70 13.37 -4.31 9.93
C ALA A 70 14.09 -3.74 11.13
N GLU A 71 15.16 -4.41 11.57
CA GLU A 71 16.08 -3.92 12.58
C GLU A 71 17.07 -2.92 11.96
N ALA A 72 17.35 -1.82 12.66
CA ALA A 72 18.24 -0.77 12.17
C ALA A 72 19.66 -1.33 11.95
N ASP A 73 20.22 -1.06 10.77
CA ASP A 73 21.57 -1.45 10.36
C ASP A 73 21.87 -2.97 10.44
N GLN A 74 20.81 -3.81 10.51
CA GLN A 74 20.90 -5.25 10.55
C GLN A 74 20.17 -5.88 9.36
N THR A 75 20.50 -7.13 9.08
CA THR A 75 19.85 -7.90 8.02
C THR A 75 18.50 -8.50 8.43
N ASN A 76 18.14 -8.41 9.71
CA ASN A 76 16.97 -9.07 10.26
C ASN A 76 15.69 -8.28 9.98
N VAL A 77 14.68 -9.01 9.49
CA VAL A 77 13.28 -8.55 9.40
C VAL A 77 12.43 -9.53 10.22
N ARG A 78 11.79 -9.03 11.27
CA ARG A 78 10.90 -9.84 12.10
C ARG A 78 9.46 -9.63 11.67
N LEU A 79 8.73 -10.72 11.47
CA LEU A 79 7.31 -10.69 11.23
C LEU A 79 6.57 -10.95 12.53
N LEU A 80 5.92 -9.90 13.03
CA LEU A 80 5.07 -9.93 14.20
C LEU A 80 3.66 -10.35 13.78
N ASP A 81 3.17 -11.43 14.33
CA ASP A 81 1.78 -11.85 14.17
C ASP A 81 0.88 -10.96 15.05
N LEU A 82 -0.05 -10.26 14.45
CA LEU A 82 -0.84 -9.22 15.11
C LEU A 82 -1.99 -9.79 15.95
N ASP A 83 -2.45 -11.01 15.66
CA ASP A 83 -3.48 -11.69 16.44
C ASP A 83 -2.91 -12.21 17.77
N SER A 84 -1.77 -12.89 17.73
CA SER A 84 -1.12 -13.43 18.93
C SER A 84 -0.20 -12.45 19.64
N GLY A 85 0.32 -11.45 18.92
CA GLY A 85 1.34 -10.53 19.41
C GLY A 85 2.76 -11.12 19.48
N ASN A 86 2.97 -12.31 18.92
CA ASN A 86 4.26 -13.01 18.93
C ASN A 86 5.04 -12.79 17.63
N ILE A 87 6.37 -12.98 17.69
CA ILE A 87 7.20 -13.05 16.48
C ILE A 87 6.92 -14.38 15.78
N ALA A 88 6.34 -14.33 14.58
CA ALA A 88 6.05 -15.49 13.76
C ALA A 88 7.30 -16.00 13.03
N ALA A 89 8.22 -15.10 12.66
CA ALA A 89 9.51 -15.44 12.05
C ALA A 89 10.53 -14.32 12.24
N ASP A 90 11.82 -14.69 12.28
CA ASP A 90 12.98 -13.80 12.19
C ASP A 90 13.72 -14.17 10.91
N ILE A 91 13.62 -13.31 9.89
CA ILE A 91 14.13 -13.55 8.54
C ILE A 91 15.41 -12.75 8.35
N SER A 92 16.48 -13.41 7.95
CA SER A 92 17.73 -12.74 7.59
C SER A 92 17.76 -12.47 6.09
N LEU A 93 17.78 -11.19 5.72
CA LEU A 93 18.06 -10.74 4.36
C LEU A 93 19.56 -10.86 4.06
N GLN A 94 19.94 -10.69 2.81
CA GLN A 94 21.36 -10.66 2.44
C GLN A 94 22.06 -9.39 2.95
N ASN A 95 21.35 -8.26 2.96
CA ASN A 95 21.85 -6.97 3.43
C ASN A 95 20.76 -6.22 4.20
N PRO A 96 21.11 -5.18 4.99
CA PRO A 96 20.12 -4.34 5.66
C PRO A 96 19.13 -3.70 4.67
N ALA A 97 17.86 -3.73 5.01
CA ALA A 97 16.82 -3.08 4.20
C ALA A 97 16.93 -1.55 4.33
N SER A 98 16.84 -0.84 3.21
CA SER A 98 16.70 0.61 3.15
C SER A 98 15.23 1.07 3.12
N ALA A 99 14.30 0.16 2.79
CA ALA A 99 12.85 0.34 2.86
C ALA A 99 12.15 -1.02 2.89
N LEU A 100 10.97 -1.05 3.51
CA LEU A 100 10.02 -2.16 3.41
C LEU A 100 8.71 -1.65 2.83
N TYR A 101 8.14 -2.42 1.90
CA TYR A 101 6.82 -2.19 1.33
C TYR A 101 5.99 -3.47 1.36
N ARG A 102 4.68 -3.34 1.28
CA ARG A 102 3.80 -4.45 0.95
C ARG A 102 3.75 -4.68 -0.56
N SER A 103 3.55 -5.90 -0.99
CA SER A 103 3.19 -6.21 -2.38
C SER A 103 1.76 -5.73 -2.71
N PRO A 104 1.36 -5.67 -3.99
CA PRO A 104 0.04 -5.19 -4.38
C PRO A 104 -1.15 -5.81 -3.64
N GLN A 105 -1.12 -7.12 -3.40
CA GLN A 105 -2.16 -7.85 -2.66
C GLN A 105 -1.77 -8.16 -1.21
N SER A 106 -0.73 -7.50 -0.69
CA SER A 106 -0.25 -7.64 0.69
C SER A 106 0.19 -9.05 1.10
N GLY A 107 0.51 -9.92 0.12
CA GLY A 107 1.00 -11.27 0.38
C GLY A 107 2.47 -11.34 0.70
N TYR A 108 3.25 -10.38 0.22
CA TYR A 108 4.70 -10.33 0.36
C TYR A 108 5.17 -9.01 0.95
N VAL A 109 6.27 -9.07 1.71
CA VAL A 109 7.07 -7.89 2.03
C VAL A 109 8.12 -7.73 0.95
N VAL A 110 8.22 -6.52 0.39
CA VAL A 110 9.25 -6.11 -0.58
C VAL A 110 10.33 -5.39 0.19
N ALA A 111 11.51 -5.99 0.31
CA ALA A 111 12.63 -5.46 1.06
C ALA A 111 13.68 -4.87 0.10
N ILE A 112 13.71 -3.54 0.02
CA ILE A 112 14.66 -2.82 -0.83
C ILE A 112 15.99 -2.67 -0.08
N GLN A 113 17.09 -3.03 -0.73
CA GLN A 113 18.47 -2.90 -0.27
C GLN A 113 19.24 -2.01 -1.28
N ARG A 114 18.86 -0.73 -1.31
CA ARG A 114 19.29 0.21 -2.36
C ARG A 114 20.79 0.28 -2.57
N ASN A 115 21.56 0.31 -1.49
CA ASN A 115 23.02 0.47 -1.57
C ASN A 115 23.76 -0.80 -2.00
N GLN A 116 23.04 -1.93 -2.05
CA GLN A 116 23.55 -3.22 -2.46
C GLN A 116 22.87 -3.74 -3.73
N ASP A 117 22.17 -2.85 -4.44
CA ASP A 117 21.57 -3.11 -5.75
C ASP A 117 20.64 -4.34 -5.75
N LYS A 118 19.90 -4.55 -4.65
CA LYS A 118 19.11 -5.76 -4.43
C LYS A 118 17.73 -5.49 -3.87
N VAL A 119 16.79 -6.35 -4.26
CA VAL A 119 15.45 -6.45 -3.67
C VAL A 119 15.16 -7.92 -3.36
N GLU A 120 14.77 -8.20 -2.13
CA GLU A 120 14.33 -9.51 -1.67
C GLU A 120 12.86 -9.47 -1.26
N PHE A 121 12.22 -10.64 -1.29
CA PHE A 121 10.80 -10.78 -0.99
C PHE A 121 10.62 -11.75 0.17
N ILE A 122 9.75 -11.40 1.13
CA ILE A 122 9.36 -12.28 2.22
C ILE A 122 7.89 -12.67 2.03
N ASP A 123 7.63 -13.96 1.86
CA ASP A 123 6.28 -14.49 1.85
C ASP A 123 5.69 -14.36 3.26
N SER A 124 4.54 -13.68 3.36
CA SER A 124 3.84 -13.53 4.63
C SER A 124 3.28 -14.86 5.15
N GLY A 125 3.10 -15.87 4.30
CA GLY A 125 2.44 -17.13 4.62
C GLY A 125 0.93 -17.00 4.83
N LEU A 126 0.32 -15.86 4.49
CA LEU A 126 -1.10 -15.59 4.77
C LEU A 126 -2.01 -15.76 3.56
N LEU A 127 -1.47 -15.77 2.33
CA LEU A 127 -2.25 -16.00 1.11
C LEU A 127 -2.37 -17.49 0.73
N ALA A 128 -1.79 -18.39 1.50
CA ALA A 128 -2.00 -19.84 1.35
C ALA A 128 -3.42 -20.23 1.80
N SER A 129 -3.87 -21.40 1.39
CA SER A 129 -5.19 -21.96 1.78
C SER A 129 -5.33 -22.15 3.29
N GLN A 130 -4.20 -22.31 3.98
CA GLN A 130 -4.05 -22.29 5.44
C GLN A 130 -2.87 -21.40 5.77
N PRO A 131 -2.90 -20.64 6.88
CA PRO A 131 -1.77 -19.82 7.30
C PRO A 131 -0.51 -20.65 7.50
N GLU A 132 0.59 -20.20 6.91
CA GLU A 132 1.92 -20.82 7.01
C GLU A 132 2.89 -19.90 7.75
N ALA A 133 4.04 -20.43 8.15
CA ALA A 133 5.11 -19.61 8.70
C ALA A 133 5.67 -18.69 7.59
N PRO A 134 5.99 -17.42 7.91
CA PRO A 134 6.65 -16.55 6.94
C PRO A 134 8.02 -17.10 6.54
N SER A 135 8.41 -16.87 5.30
CA SER A 135 9.70 -17.34 4.79
C SER A 135 10.30 -16.38 3.77
N LEU A 136 11.64 -16.37 3.67
CA LEU A 136 12.33 -15.65 2.60
C LEU A 136 12.03 -16.35 1.27
N HIS A 137 11.54 -15.59 0.30
CA HIS A 137 11.27 -16.13 -1.03
C HIS A 137 12.59 -16.33 -1.79
N SER A 138 12.66 -17.36 -2.63
CA SER A 138 13.87 -17.66 -3.42
C SER A 138 14.13 -16.67 -4.55
N PHE A 139 13.10 -15.92 -4.98
CA PHE A 139 13.23 -14.86 -5.96
C PHE A 139 13.83 -13.60 -5.35
N SER A 140 14.78 -13.02 -6.03
CA SER A 140 15.30 -11.68 -5.75
C SER A 140 15.58 -10.95 -7.05
N ILE A 141 15.66 -9.62 -7.00
CA ILE A 141 16.03 -8.80 -8.15
C ILE A 141 17.37 -8.14 -7.82
N GLU A 142 18.32 -8.25 -8.75
CA GLU A 142 19.63 -7.61 -8.68
C GLU A 142 19.72 -6.60 -9.82
N GLN A 143 19.48 -5.33 -9.51
CA GLN A 143 19.55 -4.20 -10.45
C GLN A 143 19.94 -2.92 -9.70
N ALA A 144 20.75 -2.06 -10.35
CA ALA A 144 21.40 -0.94 -9.68
C ALA A 144 20.41 0.08 -9.11
N LYS A 145 20.58 0.36 -7.83
CA LYS A 145 19.90 1.42 -7.06
C LYS A 145 18.37 1.36 -7.13
N PRO A 146 17.72 0.27 -6.64
CA PRO A 146 16.26 0.25 -6.49
C PRO A 146 15.81 1.43 -5.64
N THR A 147 14.80 2.19 -6.09
CA THR A 147 14.47 3.49 -5.50
C THR A 147 13.00 3.62 -5.18
N HIS A 148 12.16 3.76 -6.18
CA HIS A 148 10.73 3.99 -6.03
C HIS A 148 9.96 2.69 -6.20
N PHE A 149 9.04 2.46 -5.26
CA PHE A 149 8.07 1.38 -5.33
C PHE A 149 6.68 1.99 -5.24
N ASP A 150 6.02 2.06 -6.39
CA ASP A 150 4.72 2.72 -6.52
C ASP A 150 3.63 1.69 -6.78
N LEU A 151 2.67 1.62 -5.86
CA LEU A 151 1.51 0.74 -5.98
C LEU A 151 0.50 1.32 -6.97
N SER A 152 -0.10 0.46 -7.77
CA SER A 152 -1.36 0.71 -8.48
C SER A 152 -2.47 -0.15 -7.88
N SER A 153 -3.65 -0.19 -8.49
CA SER A 153 -4.77 -1.00 -8.00
C SER A 153 -4.49 -2.51 -7.99
N THR A 154 -3.62 -3.00 -8.88
CA THR A 154 -3.41 -4.46 -9.07
C THR A 154 -1.95 -4.86 -9.17
N ALA A 155 -1.05 -3.90 -9.36
CA ALA A 155 0.37 -4.13 -9.58
C ALA A 155 1.21 -3.05 -8.86
N ALA A 156 2.51 -3.20 -8.90
CA ALA A 156 3.45 -2.19 -8.47
C ALA A 156 4.55 -2.01 -9.52
N SER A 157 5.01 -0.78 -9.68
CA SER A 157 6.26 -0.51 -10.39
C SER A 157 7.41 -0.39 -9.39
N LEU A 158 8.53 -0.99 -9.71
CA LEU A 158 9.79 -0.87 -8.98
C LEU A 158 10.81 -0.23 -9.91
N PHE A 159 11.23 0.99 -9.60
CA PHE A 159 12.17 1.76 -10.40
C PHE A 159 13.60 1.57 -9.89
N PHE A 160 14.54 1.48 -10.83
CA PHE A 160 15.98 1.35 -10.59
C PHE A 160 16.69 2.52 -11.27
N ASP A 161 17.44 3.30 -10.48
CA ASP A 161 18.08 4.52 -11.01
C ASP A 161 19.24 4.23 -11.97
N GLY A 162 19.77 3.01 -11.95
CA GLY A 162 21.04 2.70 -12.62
C GLY A 162 22.24 3.35 -11.93
N ASP A 163 23.40 3.26 -12.54
CA ASP A 163 24.63 3.89 -12.07
C ASP A 163 25.41 4.48 -13.24
N GLN A 164 25.39 5.79 -13.37
CA GLN A 164 26.11 6.49 -14.45
C GLN A 164 27.62 6.25 -14.38
N GLY A 165 28.20 6.17 -13.16
CA GLY A 165 29.63 5.92 -12.98
C GLY A 165 30.06 4.51 -13.39
N ALA A 166 29.16 3.53 -13.24
CA ALA A 166 29.37 2.15 -13.66
C ALA A 166 28.86 1.86 -15.08
N GLY A 167 28.22 2.82 -15.75
CA GLY A 167 27.62 2.63 -17.08
C GLY A 167 26.39 1.73 -17.07
N ILE A 168 25.67 1.66 -15.94
CA ILE A 168 24.45 0.87 -15.77
C ILE A 168 23.24 1.79 -15.95
N ASN A 169 22.35 1.44 -16.86
CA ASN A 169 21.16 2.20 -17.18
C ASN A 169 20.08 2.08 -16.12
N ALA A 170 19.18 3.07 -16.06
CA ALA A 170 17.95 3.01 -15.29
C ALA A 170 16.95 2.05 -15.94
N GLY A 171 15.96 1.63 -15.17
CA GLY A 171 14.86 0.80 -15.66
C GLY A 171 13.74 0.70 -14.64
N PHE A 172 12.65 0.05 -15.01
CA PHE A 172 11.62 -0.34 -14.05
C PHE A 172 11.09 -1.74 -14.34
N GLN A 173 10.61 -2.38 -13.28
CA GLN A 173 9.95 -3.68 -13.35
C GLN A 173 8.55 -3.56 -12.76
N VAL A 174 7.61 -4.30 -13.35
CA VAL A 174 6.23 -4.40 -12.86
C VAL A 174 6.06 -5.71 -12.11
N LEU A 175 5.51 -5.62 -10.91
CA LEU A 175 5.33 -6.74 -10.00
C LEU A 175 3.87 -6.90 -9.60
N THR A 176 3.43 -8.15 -9.50
CA THR A 176 2.19 -8.58 -8.87
C THR A 176 2.51 -9.69 -7.88
N ASP A 177 1.65 -9.98 -6.93
CA ASP A 177 1.87 -11.11 -6.01
C ASP A 177 2.01 -12.44 -6.77
N SER A 178 1.23 -12.60 -7.86
CA SER A 178 1.34 -13.76 -8.75
C SER A 178 2.69 -13.85 -9.45
N SER A 179 3.24 -12.73 -9.91
CA SER A 179 4.55 -12.70 -10.59
C SER A 179 5.69 -12.97 -9.60
N ILE A 180 5.62 -12.41 -8.38
CA ILE A 180 6.57 -12.70 -7.30
C ILE A 180 6.55 -14.21 -6.99
N LYS A 181 5.36 -14.80 -6.81
CA LYS A 181 5.19 -16.25 -6.59
C LYS A 181 5.81 -17.10 -7.71
N GLN A 182 5.76 -16.62 -8.95
CA GLN A 182 6.34 -17.28 -10.11
C GLN A 182 7.83 -16.96 -10.31
N ALA A 183 8.47 -16.25 -9.38
CA ALA A 183 9.87 -15.87 -9.41
C ALA A 183 10.27 -15.05 -10.66
N LYS A 184 9.42 -14.09 -11.07
CA LYS A 184 9.68 -13.23 -12.23
C LYS A 184 8.98 -11.87 -12.09
N ALA A 185 9.42 -10.88 -12.86
CA ALA A 185 8.64 -9.67 -13.13
C ALA A 185 7.50 -9.98 -14.10
N LEU A 186 6.41 -9.20 -14.03
CA LEU A 186 5.33 -9.26 -15.00
C LEU A 186 5.73 -8.65 -16.33
N ALA A 187 6.36 -7.47 -16.26
CA ALA A 187 6.91 -6.74 -17.40
C ALA A 187 8.06 -5.84 -16.94
N SER A 188 8.87 -5.36 -17.87
CA SER A 188 10.00 -4.47 -17.57
C SER A 188 10.30 -3.49 -18.71
N HIS A 189 11.08 -2.45 -18.37
CA HIS A 189 11.70 -1.57 -19.36
C HIS A 189 13.08 -1.13 -18.87
N ASP A 190 14.06 -1.11 -19.79
CA ASP A 190 15.40 -0.56 -19.56
C ASP A 190 15.57 0.70 -20.39
N PHE A 191 15.98 1.79 -19.75
CA PHE A 191 16.32 3.05 -20.43
C PHE A 191 17.72 3.02 -21.03
N THR A 192 18.07 4.04 -21.78
CA THR A 192 19.39 4.17 -22.40
C THR A 192 20.41 4.90 -21.53
N GLN A 193 20.01 5.37 -20.35
CA GLN A 193 20.86 6.12 -19.41
C GLN A 193 20.43 5.90 -17.96
N ALA A 194 21.32 6.21 -17.03
CA ALA A 194 21.01 6.26 -15.62
C ALA A 194 20.25 7.57 -15.27
N MET A 195 19.23 7.48 -14.43
CA MET A 195 18.49 8.65 -13.92
C MET A 195 17.73 8.25 -12.64
N HIS A 196 17.55 9.18 -11.73
CA HIS A 196 16.60 9.00 -10.63
C HIS A 196 15.17 9.16 -11.16
N GLY A 197 14.30 8.17 -10.96
CA GLY A 197 12.99 8.22 -11.60
C GLY A 197 11.91 7.39 -10.93
N THR A 198 10.73 7.45 -11.51
CA THR A 198 9.52 6.73 -11.06
C THR A 198 8.67 6.32 -12.27
N ALA A 199 7.79 5.34 -12.10
CA ALA A 199 6.82 4.92 -13.09
C ALA A 199 5.44 4.73 -12.43
N GLN A 200 4.41 5.39 -12.96
CA GLN A 200 3.02 5.28 -12.50
C GLN A 200 2.22 4.42 -13.48
N LEU A 201 1.75 3.26 -13.01
CA LEU A 201 1.06 2.29 -13.87
C LEU A 201 -0.40 2.68 -14.09
N ARG A 202 -0.88 2.68 -15.35
CA ARG A 202 -2.23 3.05 -15.73
C ARG A 202 -2.82 2.06 -16.75
N GLY A 203 -3.25 0.89 -16.27
CA GLY A 203 -3.69 -0.21 -17.13
C GLY A 203 -2.53 -0.75 -17.96
N GLU A 204 -2.65 -0.74 -19.27
CA GLU A 204 -1.59 -1.17 -20.20
C GLU A 204 -0.52 -0.08 -20.41
N PHE A 205 -0.69 1.10 -19.82
CA PHE A 205 0.27 2.20 -19.93
C PHE A 205 1.04 2.39 -18.62
N ALA A 206 2.20 3.01 -18.75
CA ALA A 206 2.96 3.58 -17.63
C ALA A 206 3.37 5.01 -17.98
N LEU A 207 3.17 5.94 -17.05
CA LEU A 207 3.73 7.28 -17.12
C LEU A 207 5.02 7.28 -16.33
N THR A 208 6.16 7.38 -17.01
CA THR A 208 7.47 7.30 -16.39
C THR A 208 8.31 8.54 -16.67
N THR A 209 9.18 8.82 -15.73
CA THR A 209 10.12 9.93 -15.82
C THR A 209 11.19 9.64 -16.87
N PHE A 210 11.62 10.67 -17.58
CA PHE A 210 12.70 10.63 -18.55
C PHE A 210 13.65 11.81 -18.37
N ARG A 211 14.94 11.56 -18.49
CA ARG A 211 15.98 12.57 -18.44
C ARG A 211 16.46 12.87 -19.84
N SER A 212 16.19 14.08 -20.32
CA SER A 212 16.64 14.50 -21.66
C SER A 212 18.14 14.76 -21.72
N ASP A 213 18.69 14.82 -22.93
CA ASP A 213 20.10 15.13 -23.15
C ASP A 213 20.48 16.57 -22.75
N VAL A 214 19.48 17.45 -22.60
CA VAL A 214 19.67 18.84 -22.18
C VAL A 214 19.50 19.04 -20.67
N ALA A 215 19.11 18.01 -19.92
CA ALA A 215 18.99 18.08 -18.47
C ALA A 215 20.34 18.38 -17.82
N THR A 216 20.36 19.40 -16.96
CA THR A 216 21.58 19.89 -16.30
C THR A 216 21.91 19.15 -15.00
N THR A 217 20.99 18.32 -14.51
CA THR A 217 21.09 17.56 -13.25
C THR A 217 20.90 16.07 -13.50
N SER A 218 21.10 15.23 -12.48
CA SER A 218 20.77 13.81 -12.51
C SER A 218 19.26 13.53 -12.42
N LEU A 219 18.44 14.56 -12.16
CA LEU A 219 16.99 14.44 -12.10
C LEU A 219 16.39 14.51 -13.51
N PRO A 220 15.28 13.81 -13.74
CA PRO A 220 14.51 13.92 -14.97
C PRO A 220 13.94 15.33 -15.19
N ASP A 221 13.55 15.59 -16.41
CA ASP A 221 12.94 16.86 -16.85
C ASP A 221 11.75 16.66 -17.80
N GLN A 222 11.41 15.40 -18.09
CA GLN A 222 10.31 15.03 -18.96
C GLN A 222 9.56 13.82 -18.43
N VAL A 223 8.35 13.58 -18.96
CA VAL A 223 7.56 12.36 -18.75
C VAL A 223 7.30 11.73 -20.12
N VAL A 224 7.42 10.40 -20.18
CA VAL A 224 7.06 9.60 -21.34
C VAL A 224 5.92 8.66 -20.98
N VAL A 225 5.04 8.45 -21.96
CA VAL A 225 3.99 7.44 -21.94
C VAL A 225 4.59 6.17 -22.54
N MET A 226 4.56 5.10 -21.77
CA MET A 226 5.01 3.78 -22.19
C MET A 226 3.79 2.89 -22.36
N HIS A 227 3.79 2.02 -23.35
CA HIS A 227 2.74 1.03 -23.60
C HIS A 227 3.30 -0.38 -23.42
N GLN A 228 2.58 -1.23 -22.69
CA GLN A 228 2.94 -2.61 -22.41
C GLN A 228 2.64 -3.53 -23.60
N HIS A 229 3.63 -4.30 -24.00
CA HIS A 229 3.48 -5.41 -24.93
C HIS A 229 4.01 -6.69 -24.29
N ASN A 230 3.12 -7.55 -23.83
CA ASN A 230 3.46 -8.77 -23.10
C ASN A 230 4.32 -8.48 -21.86
N ASP A 231 5.63 -8.78 -21.92
CA ASP A 231 6.57 -8.69 -20.81
C ASP A 231 7.51 -7.47 -20.88
N HIS A 232 7.27 -6.54 -21.80
CA HIS A 232 8.05 -5.32 -21.95
C HIS A 232 7.21 -4.09 -22.24
N TYR A 233 7.82 -2.91 -22.03
CA TYR A 233 7.24 -1.62 -22.40
C TYR A 233 8.05 -0.97 -23.53
N HIS A 234 7.39 -0.22 -24.41
CA HIS A 234 8.01 0.66 -25.38
C HIS A 234 7.43 2.07 -25.24
N GLU A 235 8.20 3.07 -25.66
CA GLU A 235 7.76 4.45 -25.68
C GLU A 235 6.67 4.64 -26.74
N GLU A 236 5.53 5.17 -26.31
CA GLU A 236 4.41 5.54 -27.18
C GLU A 236 4.45 7.03 -27.49
N LYS A 237 4.70 7.86 -26.47
CA LYS A 237 4.63 9.31 -26.61
C LYS A 237 5.46 10.02 -25.55
N THR A 238 6.23 11.01 -25.95
CA THR A 238 6.84 11.98 -25.02
C THR A 238 5.87 13.11 -24.74
N ILE A 239 5.68 13.46 -23.45
CA ILE A 239 4.92 14.65 -23.05
C ILE A 239 5.75 15.88 -23.33
N THR A 240 5.15 16.86 -24.02
CA THR A 240 5.85 18.06 -24.51
C THR A 240 6.11 19.10 -23.44
N GLU A 241 5.28 19.11 -22.38
CA GLU A 241 5.42 19.99 -21.24
C GLU A 241 6.62 19.56 -20.37
N SER A 242 7.59 20.44 -20.21
CA SER A 242 8.79 20.17 -19.42
C SER A 242 8.47 20.16 -17.91
N CYS A 243 9.25 19.37 -17.16
CA CYS A 243 9.17 19.29 -15.71
C CYS A 243 10.58 19.32 -15.13
N PRO A 244 11.25 20.48 -15.12
CA PRO A 244 12.63 20.59 -14.67
C PRO A 244 12.78 20.09 -13.23
N GLY A 245 13.86 19.33 -12.98
CA GLY A 245 14.15 18.76 -11.67
C GLY A 245 13.03 17.90 -11.11
N LEU A 246 12.38 17.11 -11.96
CA LEU A 246 11.26 16.26 -11.61
C LEU A 246 11.57 15.37 -10.41
N HIS A 247 10.71 15.39 -9.39
CA HIS A 247 10.83 14.55 -8.21
C HIS A 247 9.46 14.34 -7.56
N GLY A 248 9.13 13.08 -7.31
CA GLY A 248 7.84 12.68 -6.75
C GLY A 248 6.71 12.63 -7.78
N SER A 249 5.86 11.64 -7.64
CA SER A 249 4.69 11.44 -8.49
C SER A 249 3.56 10.78 -7.71
N MET A 250 2.34 10.90 -8.23
CA MET A 250 1.16 10.20 -7.73
C MET A 250 0.12 10.10 -8.85
N GLN A 251 -0.64 9.01 -8.86
CA GLN A 251 -1.77 8.85 -9.77
C GLN A 251 -3.10 8.82 -9.03
N GLY A 252 -4.12 9.41 -9.64
CA GLY A 252 -5.52 9.33 -9.28
C GLY A 252 -6.33 8.51 -10.27
N ILE A 253 -7.65 8.78 -10.36
CA ILE A 253 -8.54 8.09 -11.31
C ILE A 253 -8.17 8.46 -12.75
N HIS A 254 -8.13 9.77 -13.07
CA HIS A 254 -7.89 10.28 -14.42
C HIS A 254 -6.54 10.96 -14.57
N TRP A 255 -5.99 11.49 -13.49
CA TRP A 255 -4.78 12.30 -13.50
C TRP A 255 -3.58 11.59 -12.89
N THR A 256 -2.41 11.84 -13.47
CA THR A 256 -1.12 11.54 -12.86
C THR A 256 -0.34 12.84 -12.72
N VAL A 257 0.23 13.08 -11.55
CA VAL A 257 0.92 14.33 -11.23
C VAL A 257 2.39 14.09 -10.91
N PHE A 258 3.23 15.05 -11.32
CA PHE A 258 4.68 15.03 -11.10
C PHE A 258 5.13 16.39 -10.56
N GLY A 259 5.96 16.38 -9.50
CA GLY A 259 6.51 17.58 -8.90
C GLY A 259 7.70 18.10 -9.71
N CYS A 260 7.66 19.38 -10.11
CA CYS A 260 8.70 20.07 -10.87
C CYS A 260 9.27 21.24 -10.05
N GLU A 261 10.40 21.79 -10.46
CA GLU A 261 10.95 23.03 -9.83
C GLU A 261 10.03 24.22 -10.04
N ASP A 262 9.33 24.27 -11.17
CA ASP A 262 8.46 25.38 -11.59
C ASP A 262 6.97 25.14 -11.33
N GLY A 263 6.58 24.01 -10.71
CA GLY A 263 5.19 23.69 -10.43
C GLY A 263 4.91 22.19 -10.34
N VAL A 264 3.72 21.82 -10.78
CA VAL A 264 3.28 20.43 -10.93
C VAL A 264 2.88 20.18 -12.38
N LEU A 265 3.47 19.15 -13.00
CA LEU A 265 3.01 18.65 -14.28
C LEU A 265 1.89 17.65 -14.02
N ALA A 266 0.70 17.91 -14.53
CA ALA A 266 -0.45 17.03 -14.42
C ALA A 266 -0.85 16.49 -15.78
N ILE A 267 -1.02 15.17 -15.88
CA ILE A 267 -1.30 14.46 -17.12
C ILE A 267 -2.63 13.72 -16.96
N LYS A 268 -3.61 14.07 -17.79
CA LYS A 268 -4.93 13.43 -17.85
C LYS A 268 -4.92 12.30 -18.86
N GLN A 269 -5.48 11.16 -18.46
CA GLN A 269 -5.75 10.05 -19.37
C GLN A 269 -7.25 9.94 -19.64
N VAL A 270 -7.63 9.87 -20.92
CA VAL A 270 -9.00 9.58 -21.37
C VAL A 270 -8.91 8.50 -22.47
N GLY A 271 -9.24 7.27 -22.12
CA GLY A 271 -8.96 6.13 -22.98
C GLY A 271 -7.44 5.95 -23.16
N GLU A 272 -7.00 5.99 -24.41
CA GLU A 272 -5.58 5.89 -24.81
C GLU A 272 -4.93 7.28 -25.02
N GLU A 273 -5.71 8.36 -24.87
CA GLU A 273 -5.22 9.72 -25.09
C GLU A 273 -4.70 10.35 -23.80
N PHE A 274 -3.55 11.01 -23.93
CA PHE A 274 -2.87 11.71 -22.84
C PHE A 274 -2.73 13.20 -23.17
N SER A 275 -3.19 14.05 -22.26
CA SER A 275 -3.06 15.51 -22.32
C SER A 275 -2.41 16.04 -21.05
N ALA A 276 -1.57 17.07 -21.15
CA ALA A 276 -0.83 17.60 -20.03
C ALA A 276 -1.17 19.07 -19.79
N ILE A 277 -1.09 19.46 -18.52
CA ILE A 277 -1.14 20.85 -18.07
C ILE A 277 -0.02 21.10 -17.05
N LYS A 278 0.45 22.35 -16.94
CA LYS A 278 1.37 22.78 -15.91
C LYS A 278 0.62 23.65 -14.89
N ILE A 279 0.61 23.23 -13.63
CA ILE A 279 0.10 24.01 -12.51
C ILE A 279 1.30 24.74 -11.89
N PRO A 280 1.42 26.09 -12.00
CA PRO A 280 2.60 26.80 -11.55
C PRO A 280 2.70 26.85 -10.03
N ASN A 281 3.93 27.00 -9.51
CA ASN A 281 4.15 27.30 -8.10
C ASN A 281 3.42 28.60 -7.71
N ILE A 282 2.89 28.62 -6.49
CA ILE A 282 2.23 29.82 -5.93
C ILE A 282 3.21 30.67 -5.13
N ALA A 283 2.86 31.94 -4.90
CA ALA A 283 3.76 32.95 -4.32
C ALA A 283 4.27 32.60 -2.89
N THR A 284 3.58 31.74 -2.15
CA THR A 284 4.02 31.28 -0.82
C THR A 284 5.14 30.23 -0.87
N MET A 285 5.43 29.68 -2.06
CA MET A 285 6.52 28.72 -2.29
C MET A 285 7.80 29.49 -2.66
N VAL A 286 8.63 29.77 -1.67
CA VAL A 286 9.91 30.48 -1.87
C VAL A 286 11.06 29.47 -1.79
N ASP A 287 11.90 29.44 -2.83
CA ASP A 287 13.10 28.57 -2.92
C ASP A 287 12.83 27.10 -2.61
N THR A 288 11.64 26.62 -2.98
CA THR A 288 11.25 25.24 -2.76
C THR A 288 10.38 24.73 -3.91
N ARG A 289 10.20 23.42 -3.96
CA ARG A 289 9.32 22.74 -4.91
C ARG A 289 8.52 21.67 -4.20
N ILE A 290 7.47 21.15 -4.84
CA ILE A 290 6.84 19.93 -4.43
C ILE A 290 7.78 18.78 -4.79
N GLY A 291 8.32 18.12 -3.75
CA GLY A 291 9.23 16.97 -3.88
C GLY A 291 8.56 15.64 -3.53
N THR A 292 7.35 15.67 -2.95
CA THR A 292 6.57 14.48 -2.62
C THR A 292 5.11 14.74 -2.95
N LEU A 293 4.50 13.79 -3.63
CA LEU A 293 3.07 13.80 -3.94
C LEU A 293 2.40 12.59 -3.29
N LYS A 294 1.24 12.79 -2.68
CA LYS A 294 0.42 11.75 -2.05
C LYS A 294 -1.04 11.95 -2.45
N GLY A 295 -1.78 10.87 -2.42
CA GLY A 295 -3.19 10.87 -2.80
C GLY A 295 -3.78 9.47 -2.77
N SER A 296 -4.87 9.29 -3.49
CA SER A 296 -5.58 8.04 -3.63
C SER A 296 -5.80 7.72 -5.09
N HIS A 297 -5.75 6.45 -5.46
CA HIS A 297 -6.16 6.01 -6.80
C HIS A 297 -7.68 6.18 -7.06
N LYS A 298 -8.42 6.58 -6.03
CA LYS A 298 -9.88 6.79 -6.06
C LYS A 298 -10.28 8.26 -6.25
N HIS A 299 -9.30 9.19 -6.21
CA HIS A 299 -9.54 10.64 -6.28
C HIS A 299 -8.52 11.32 -7.17
N ASP A 300 -8.86 12.50 -7.71
CA ASP A 300 -8.02 13.28 -8.62
C ASP A 300 -7.50 14.58 -8.00
N LYS A 301 -7.49 14.65 -6.66
CA LYS A 301 -6.82 15.70 -5.91
C LYS A 301 -5.65 15.12 -5.13
N PHE A 302 -4.57 15.89 -5.01
CA PHE A 302 -3.31 15.40 -4.48
C PHE A 302 -2.75 16.32 -3.41
N LEU A 303 -2.03 15.73 -2.46
CA LEU A 303 -1.26 16.46 -1.47
C LEU A 303 0.18 16.59 -1.95
N GLY A 304 0.63 17.82 -2.17
CA GLY A 304 2.02 18.13 -2.45
C GLY A 304 2.74 18.55 -1.18
N LEU A 305 3.93 17.96 -0.90
CA LEU A 305 4.77 18.29 0.24
C LEU A 305 6.12 18.83 -0.24
N THR A 306 6.61 19.87 0.43
CA THR A 306 7.92 20.46 0.17
C THR A 306 8.95 20.05 1.22
N ARG A 307 10.23 20.22 0.91
CA ARG A 307 11.33 20.00 1.89
C ARG A 307 11.26 20.98 3.08
N THR A 308 10.63 22.14 2.91
CA THR A 308 10.36 23.12 3.98
C THR A 308 9.11 22.77 4.78
N GLN A 309 8.55 21.60 4.52
CA GLN A 309 7.38 21.03 5.22
C GLN A 309 6.10 21.85 5.06
N GLN A 310 5.96 22.58 3.95
CA GLN A 310 4.69 23.13 3.51
C GLN A 310 3.88 22.02 2.83
N ALA A 311 2.56 22.14 2.93
CA ALA A 311 1.61 21.22 2.31
C ALA A 311 0.68 22.01 1.36
N PHE A 312 0.37 21.40 0.22
CA PHE A 312 -0.45 22.03 -0.82
C PHE A 312 -1.47 21.02 -1.34
N LEU A 313 -2.71 21.47 -1.48
CA LEU A 313 -3.69 20.80 -2.30
C LEU A 313 -3.38 21.09 -3.78
N VAL A 314 -3.24 20.05 -4.58
CA VAL A 314 -3.08 20.12 -6.03
C VAL A 314 -4.35 19.60 -6.67
N ASP A 315 -5.07 20.45 -7.39
CA ASP A 315 -6.33 20.16 -8.08
C ASP A 315 -6.15 20.36 -9.59
N PRO A 316 -5.80 19.28 -10.33
CA PRO A 316 -5.55 19.37 -11.76
C PRO A 316 -6.81 19.74 -12.58
N GLU A 317 -7.99 19.29 -12.16
CA GLU A 317 -9.23 19.57 -12.91
C GLU A 317 -9.54 21.07 -12.95
N ASN A 318 -9.19 21.80 -11.88
CA ASN A 318 -9.37 23.25 -11.78
C ASN A 318 -8.10 24.04 -12.09
N ASN A 319 -6.98 23.35 -12.44
CA ASN A 319 -5.66 23.95 -12.65
C ASN A 319 -5.21 24.82 -11.46
N LEU A 320 -5.38 24.29 -10.24
CA LEU A 320 -5.23 25.02 -9.00
C LEU A 320 -4.27 24.36 -8.03
N MET A 321 -3.48 25.18 -7.34
CA MET A 321 -2.70 24.80 -6.15
C MET A 321 -3.07 25.74 -5.00
N THR A 322 -3.35 25.15 -3.82
CA THR A 322 -3.72 25.91 -2.62
C THR A 322 -2.92 25.41 -1.42
N GLU A 323 -2.36 26.33 -0.62
CA GLU A 323 -1.63 25.95 0.59
C GLU A 323 -2.59 25.42 1.67
N ILE A 324 -2.22 24.26 2.26
CA ILE A 324 -2.92 23.66 3.40
C ILE A 324 -2.18 24.09 4.67
N LEU A 325 -2.86 24.86 5.52
CA LEU A 325 -2.34 25.30 6.81
C LEU A 325 -2.50 24.15 7.84
N TRP A 326 -1.63 23.15 7.76
CA TRP A 326 -1.71 21.95 8.61
C TRP A 326 -1.15 22.16 10.02
N ARG A 327 -0.32 23.19 10.22
CA ARG A 327 0.37 23.48 11.49
C ARG A 327 -0.49 24.38 12.36
N ASP A 328 -0.65 24.00 13.62
CA ASP A 328 -1.25 24.88 14.62
C ASP A 328 -0.23 25.90 15.17
N GLN A 329 1.09 25.55 15.11
CA GLN A 329 2.20 26.41 15.52
C GLN A 329 3.31 26.37 14.46
N PRO A 330 3.95 27.50 14.13
CA PRO A 330 4.94 27.58 13.05
C PRO A 330 6.14 26.62 13.19
N GLU A 331 6.56 26.33 14.44
CA GLU A 331 7.69 25.45 14.74
C GLU A 331 7.36 23.97 14.67
N THR A 332 6.08 23.60 14.50
CA THR A 332 5.68 22.21 14.36
C THR A 332 6.20 21.64 13.05
N THR A 333 6.85 20.48 13.12
CA THR A 333 7.36 19.76 11.94
C THR A 333 6.71 18.39 11.85
N PHE A 334 6.60 17.79 10.65
CA PHE A 334 6.21 16.40 10.54
C PHE A 334 7.44 15.48 10.65
N LEU A 335 7.28 14.35 11.32
CA LEU A 335 8.30 13.34 11.56
C LEU A 335 8.15 12.13 10.66
N ALA A 336 6.92 11.74 10.37
CA ALA A 336 6.58 10.65 9.48
C ALA A 336 5.20 10.89 8.87
N TYR A 337 4.97 10.32 7.70
CA TYR A 337 3.67 10.38 7.04
C TYR A 337 3.45 9.17 6.14
N GLY A 338 2.21 8.90 5.82
CA GLY A 338 1.79 7.83 4.90
C GLY A 338 0.35 8.01 4.46
N VAL A 339 -0.09 7.18 3.54
CA VAL A 339 -1.50 7.01 3.19
C VAL A 339 -1.95 5.69 3.80
N ASP A 340 -3.15 5.64 4.34
CA ASP A 340 -3.66 4.40 4.91
C ASP A 340 -3.88 3.33 3.82
N HIS A 341 -4.04 2.07 4.24
CA HIS A 341 -4.12 0.94 3.33
C HIS A 341 -5.27 1.07 2.33
N HIS A 342 -6.41 1.58 2.77
CA HIS A 342 -7.62 1.76 1.95
C HIS A 342 -7.62 3.07 1.15
N GLN A 343 -6.58 3.90 1.32
CA GLN A 343 -6.39 5.18 0.65
C GLN A 343 -7.53 6.19 0.94
N ALA A 344 -8.11 6.11 2.11
CA ALA A 344 -9.10 7.06 2.60
C ALA A 344 -8.45 8.23 3.33
N HIS A 345 -7.34 7.99 4.05
CA HIS A 345 -6.71 8.99 4.89
C HIS A 345 -5.22 9.17 4.58
N PHE A 346 -4.78 10.42 4.61
CA PHE A 346 -3.37 10.77 4.78
C PHE A 346 -3.08 10.90 6.28
N LEU A 347 -2.03 10.23 6.73
CA LEU A 347 -1.61 10.12 8.12
C LEU A 347 -0.30 10.88 8.32
N MET A 348 -0.19 11.71 9.36
CA MET A 348 0.99 12.51 9.62
C MET A 348 1.30 12.58 11.12
N LEU A 349 2.45 12.06 11.51
CA LEU A 349 2.99 12.23 12.87
C LEU A 349 3.78 13.52 12.96
N ASP A 350 3.45 14.38 13.92
CA ASP A 350 4.13 15.66 14.10
C ASP A 350 5.12 15.67 15.28
N SER A 351 5.91 16.74 15.35
CA SER A 351 6.92 16.96 16.41
C SER A 351 6.33 17.28 17.79
N LYS A 352 5.03 17.41 17.92
CA LYS A 352 4.32 17.53 19.21
C LYS A 352 3.84 16.17 19.71
N GLY A 353 4.04 15.10 18.92
CA GLY A 353 3.64 13.73 19.25
C GLY A 353 2.17 13.43 18.96
N TYR A 354 1.59 14.11 18.00
CA TYR A 354 0.23 13.84 17.53
C TYR A 354 0.23 13.19 16.15
N LEU A 355 -0.67 12.27 15.95
CA LEU A 355 -1.03 11.71 14.66
C LEU A 355 -2.23 12.52 14.11
N GLY A 356 -1.99 13.34 13.10
CA GLY A 356 -3.04 13.96 12.29
C GLY A 356 -3.60 12.96 11.29
N VAL A 357 -4.92 12.87 11.21
CA VAL A 357 -5.66 12.05 10.23
C VAL A 357 -6.40 13.01 9.31
N TYR A 358 -6.11 12.93 8.01
CA TYR A 358 -6.64 13.84 7.01
C TYR A 358 -7.41 13.05 5.97
N GLU A 359 -8.69 13.35 5.80
CA GLU A 359 -9.57 12.69 4.83
C GLU A 359 -9.25 13.13 3.40
N ILE A 360 -8.89 12.18 2.54
CA ILE A 360 -8.43 12.49 1.17
C ILE A 360 -9.57 13.02 0.32
N GLU A 361 -10.77 12.45 0.44
CA GLU A 361 -11.96 12.85 -0.30
C GLU A 361 -12.41 14.28 0.02
N GLU A 362 -12.20 14.71 1.27
CA GLU A 362 -12.51 16.05 1.79
C GLU A 362 -11.33 17.04 1.67
N ASP A 363 -10.58 16.95 0.55
CA ASP A 363 -9.47 17.87 0.24
C ASP A 363 -8.39 17.88 1.34
N PHE A 364 -8.08 16.74 1.92
CA PHE A 364 -7.13 16.57 3.03
C PHE A 364 -7.51 17.37 4.27
N LYS A 365 -8.79 17.48 4.56
CA LYS A 365 -9.31 18.06 5.81
C LYS A 365 -8.92 17.20 6.99
N ARG A 366 -8.35 17.80 8.04
CA ARG A 366 -8.03 17.09 9.28
C ARG A 366 -9.32 16.68 10.00
N VAL A 367 -9.54 15.38 10.15
CA VAL A 367 -10.72 14.79 10.81
C VAL A 367 -10.41 14.29 12.21
N ALA A 368 -9.13 13.94 12.52
CA ALA A 368 -8.71 13.58 13.87
C ALA A 368 -7.29 14.08 14.17
N TYR A 369 -6.99 14.28 15.46
CA TYR A 369 -5.67 14.71 15.95
C TYR A 369 -5.38 14.00 17.26
N ILE A 370 -4.73 12.83 17.17
CA ILE A 370 -4.62 11.83 18.20
C ILE A 370 -3.28 11.95 18.90
N LYS A 371 -3.26 12.11 20.23
CA LYS A 371 -2.02 12.08 21.01
C LYS A 371 -1.46 10.66 21.03
N VAL A 372 -0.28 10.46 20.44
CA VAL A 372 0.36 9.14 20.35
C VAL A 372 1.68 9.04 21.10
N LEU A 373 2.36 10.18 21.34
CA LEU A 373 3.59 10.25 22.13
C LEU A 373 3.48 11.37 23.17
N ASP A 374 3.75 11.10 24.42
CA ASP A 374 3.75 12.12 25.50
C ASP A 374 4.86 13.14 25.26
N SER A 375 6.00 12.68 24.80
CA SER A 375 7.12 13.51 24.35
C SER A 375 7.79 12.85 23.14
N VAL A 376 8.17 13.67 22.17
CA VAL A 376 8.92 13.21 21.00
C VAL A 376 10.41 13.16 21.39
N PRO A 377 11.05 11.98 21.28
CA PRO A 377 12.47 11.85 21.61
C PRO A 377 13.34 12.50 20.53
N ASN A 378 14.55 12.89 20.89
CA ASN A 378 15.55 13.33 19.92
C ASN A 378 15.99 12.14 19.05
N LEU A 379 15.83 12.27 17.75
CA LEU A 379 16.29 11.28 16.78
C LEU A 379 17.80 11.41 16.57
N ASN A 380 18.52 10.28 16.58
CA ASN A 380 19.89 10.22 16.12
C ASN A 380 19.95 10.25 14.59
N SER A 381 21.13 10.53 14.04
CA SER A 381 21.33 10.49 12.59
C SER A 381 20.92 9.12 12.03
N GLY A 382 20.09 9.13 10.98
CA GLY A 382 19.56 7.93 10.35
C GLY A 382 18.29 7.34 10.98
N GLN A 383 17.95 7.70 12.22
CA GLN A 383 16.70 7.27 12.83
C GLN A 383 15.52 8.08 12.29
N LYS A 384 14.40 7.40 12.07
CA LYS A 384 13.13 8.03 11.68
C LYS A 384 11.95 7.20 12.17
N PHE A 385 10.87 7.85 12.53
CA PHE A 385 9.58 7.20 12.68
C PHE A 385 9.10 6.66 11.33
N ASN A 386 8.37 5.54 11.36
CA ASN A 386 7.69 5.03 10.18
C ASN A 386 6.23 4.77 10.53
N ILE A 387 5.36 4.93 9.52
CA ILE A 387 3.93 4.71 9.63
C ILE A 387 3.51 3.70 8.57
N THR A 388 2.72 2.72 8.97
CA THR A 388 1.96 1.83 8.09
C THR A 388 0.59 1.58 8.70
N SER A 389 -0.35 1.10 7.91
CA SER A 389 -1.71 0.82 8.40
C SER A 389 -2.15 -0.59 8.04
N SER A 390 -3.12 -1.09 8.77
CA SER A 390 -3.75 -2.38 8.53
C SER A 390 -4.69 -2.31 7.32
N GLY A 391 -4.69 -3.38 6.51
CA GLY A 391 -5.71 -3.60 5.48
C GLY A 391 -6.92 -4.39 6.00
N SER A 392 -6.97 -4.74 7.28
CA SER A 392 -8.05 -5.55 7.86
C SER A 392 -8.75 -4.90 9.05
N GLN A 393 -8.18 -3.84 9.61
CA GLN A 393 -8.67 -3.11 10.78
C GLN A 393 -8.42 -1.60 10.61
N ALA A 394 -9.12 -0.76 11.33
CA ALA A 394 -8.87 0.68 11.37
C ALA A 394 -7.63 1.02 12.23
N HIS A 395 -6.54 0.26 12.06
CA HIS A 395 -5.33 0.41 12.86
C HIS A 395 -4.18 1.04 12.08
N VAL A 396 -3.47 1.94 12.74
CA VAL A 396 -2.21 2.52 12.27
C VAL A 396 -1.08 2.05 13.18
N TYR A 397 0.04 1.64 12.59
CA TYR A 397 1.23 1.22 13.30
C TYR A 397 2.32 2.27 13.12
N ILE A 398 2.94 2.67 14.23
CA ILE A 398 4.01 3.66 14.26
C ILE A 398 5.23 3.03 14.94
N SER A 399 6.40 3.05 14.28
CA SER A 399 7.65 2.63 14.90
C SER A 399 8.33 3.81 15.58
N ASP A 400 8.75 3.62 16.85
CA ASP A 400 9.60 4.55 17.60
C ASP A 400 11.01 3.96 17.72
N PRO A 401 11.97 4.44 16.93
CA PRO A 401 13.32 3.87 16.90
C PRO A 401 14.19 4.25 18.11
N VAL A 402 13.78 5.25 18.87
CA VAL A 402 14.54 5.71 20.05
C VAL A 402 14.17 4.91 21.29
N ASN A 403 12.87 4.72 21.49
CA ASN A 403 12.36 3.96 22.64
C ASN A 403 12.16 2.47 22.32
N ASN A 404 12.51 2.03 21.10
CA ASN A 404 12.35 0.64 20.64
C ASN A 404 10.91 0.14 20.80
N ASN A 405 9.93 0.94 20.37
CA ASN A 405 8.53 0.62 20.52
C ASN A 405 7.81 0.54 19.17
N LEU A 406 6.76 -0.27 19.15
CA LEU A 406 5.69 -0.23 18.16
C LEU A 406 4.41 0.24 18.83
N LEU A 407 3.80 1.30 18.31
CA LEU A 407 2.51 1.81 18.75
C LEU A 407 1.43 1.32 17.79
N THR A 408 0.29 0.88 18.34
CA THR A 408 -0.93 0.62 17.58
C THR A 408 -1.95 1.69 17.95
N VAL A 409 -2.36 2.46 16.96
CA VAL A 409 -3.40 3.50 17.08
C VAL A 409 -4.66 2.96 16.41
N ASP A 410 -5.75 2.95 17.13
CA ASP A 410 -7.07 2.64 16.57
C ASP A 410 -7.75 3.96 16.16
N LEU A 411 -8.02 4.10 14.85
CA LEU A 411 -8.65 5.30 14.30
C LEU A 411 -10.13 5.43 14.67
N THR A 412 -10.79 4.32 15.07
CA THR A 412 -12.20 4.35 15.49
C THR A 412 -12.35 4.93 16.89
N SER A 413 -11.49 4.52 17.82
CA SER A 413 -11.49 5.06 19.19
C SER A 413 -10.59 6.28 19.38
N GLU A 414 -9.87 6.68 18.35
CA GLU A 414 -8.90 7.78 18.34
C GLU A 414 -7.86 7.68 19.48
N ALA A 415 -7.34 6.48 19.71
CA ALA A 415 -6.47 6.21 20.85
C ALA A 415 -5.33 5.24 20.51
N VAL A 416 -4.22 5.36 21.26
CA VAL A 416 -3.20 4.31 21.31
C VAL A 416 -3.75 3.14 22.12
N ILE A 417 -4.02 2.02 21.47
CA ILE A 417 -4.60 0.83 22.11
C ILE A 417 -3.54 -0.21 22.51
N LYS A 418 -2.33 -0.11 21.96
CA LYS A 418 -1.23 -1.02 22.29
C LYS A 418 0.12 -0.34 22.08
N GLN A 419 1.03 -0.60 23.01
CA GLN A 419 2.46 -0.29 22.89
C GLN A 419 3.22 -1.57 23.12
N LEU A 420 4.06 -1.96 22.16
CA LEU A 420 4.88 -3.16 22.23
C LEU A 420 6.36 -2.74 22.28
N ALA A 421 7.02 -3.08 23.38
CA ALA A 421 8.46 -2.91 23.50
C ALA A 421 9.20 -3.97 22.67
N LEU A 422 10.18 -3.51 21.89
CA LEU A 422 11.06 -4.34 21.08
C LEU A 422 12.43 -4.47 21.74
N ALA A 423 13.10 -5.62 21.55
CA ALA A 423 14.48 -5.82 21.99
C ALA A 423 15.52 -5.16 21.03
N PHE A 424 15.07 -4.42 20.01
CA PHE A 424 15.88 -3.83 18.95
C PHE A 424 15.27 -2.51 18.46
N SER A 425 16.08 -1.69 17.79
CA SER A 425 15.60 -0.45 17.18
C SER A 425 14.91 -0.72 15.84
N PRO A 426 13.62 -0.40 15.66
CA PRO A 426 12.91 -0.58 14.40
C PRO A 426 13.33 0.51 13.39
N ALA A 427 13.67 0.10 12.16
CA ALA A 427 14.05 1.01 11.08
C ALA A 427 12.92 1.23 10.06
N HIS A 428 12.32 0.14 9.58
CA HIS A 428 11.24 0.16 8.59
C HIS A 428 10.15 -0.81 8.99
N ILE A 429 8.90 -0.49 8.66
CA ILE A 429 7.75 -1.35 8.93
C ILE A 429 6.86 -1.45 7.70
N ALA A 430 6.25 -2.62 7.50
CA ALA A 430 5.22 -2.84 6.49
C ALA A 430 4.18 -3.84 7.01
N TRP A 431 2.91 -3.54 6.79
CA TRP A 431 1.83 -4.47 7.08
C TRP A 431 1.61 -5.40 5.88
N VAL A 432 1.40 -6.68 6.13
CA VAL A 432 1.03 -7.71 5.16
C VAL A 432 -0.09 -8.58 5.73
N GLY A 433 -1.00 -9.05 4.87
CA GLY A 433 -2.11 -9.86 5.33
C GLY A 433 -3.26 -9.93 4.33
N ILE A 434 -4.38 -10.47 4.81
CA ILE A 434 -5.61 -10.56 4.03
C ILE A 434 -6.39 -9.27 4.22
N GLU A 435 -6.59 -8.54 3.14
CA GLU A 435 -7.37 -7.30 3.13
C GLU A 435 -8.85 -7.61 3.42
N LYS A 436 -9.49 -6.72 4.17
CA LYS A 436 -10.93 -6.74 4.42
C LYS A 436 -11.47 -5.35 4.12
N GLU A 437 -12.57 -5.30 3.40
CA GLU A 437 -13.27 -4.03 3.25
C GLU A 437 -13.60 -3.44 4.64
N PRO A 438 -13.32 -2.14 4.84
CA PRO A 438 -13.71 -1.49 6.08
C PRO A 438 -15.22 -1.64 6.26
N ALA A 439 -15.67 -1.94 7.47
CA ALA A 439 -17.09 -1.88 7.77
C ALA A 439 -17.60 -0.49 7.40
N ALA A 440 -18.64 -0.42 6.55
CA ALA A 440 -19.21 0.85 6.12
C ALA A 440 -19.54 1.69 7.36
N HIS A 441 -18.91 2.84 7.51
CA HIS A 441 -19.27 3.79 8.54
C HIS A 441 -20.70 4.26 8.24
N GLN A 442 -21.63 3.87 9.09
CA GLN A 442 -22.98 4.45 9.07
C GLN A 442 -22.87 5.85 9.71
N HIS A 443 -22.94 6.87 8.88
CA HIS A 443 -23.14 8.26 9.30
C HIS A 443 -24.61 8.56 9.59
#